data_43b818b5098c02ec51d7b0b3b87998b8
#
_entry.id   43b818b5098c02ec51d7b0b3b87998b8
#
_cell.length_a   1.000
_cell.length_b   1.000
_cell.length_c   1.000
_cell.angle_alpha   90.00
_cell.angle_beta   90.00
_cell.angle_gamma   90.00
#
_symmetry.space_group_name_H-M   'P 1'
#
loop_
_entity.id
_entity.type
_entity.pdbx_description
1 polymer ?
#
loop_
_entity_poly.entity_id
_entity_poly.type
_entity_poly.pdbx_seq_one_letter_code
_entity_poly.pdbx_strand_id
1 'polypeptide(L)'
;MPKGALNVLPLITTLVGARPTYGHRRITAILNRQLRSEGLAPVNHKRVYRIMKAHNLLLARKYTERPEHVHDGKVIVMRSNLRWCSDGFEFTRWNGDIVRGAFIIDTHDREIIAWRAVVNAGISGSDIRDIMLEAVERRFGDHRVPSVIEMLSDNGSPYIAKDTQILDRQLGLKPCFTPVQSPQSNGISEA
;
A
#
# COMPACT_ATOMS: atom_id res chain seq x y z
N MET A 1 -31.69 43.72 7.56
CA MET A 1 -31.55 42.93 8.78
C MET A 1 -31.32 41.46 8.35
N PRO A 2 -30.17 40.86 8.55
CA PRO A 2 -30.00 39.44 8.25
C PRO A 2 -30.85 38.64 9.23
N LYS A 3 -31.79 37.83 8.70
CA LYS A 3 -32.64 36.90 9.45
C LYS A 3 -31.76 36.10 10.42
N GLY A 4 -32.14 36.04 11.71
CA GLY A 4 -31.39 35.54 12.83
C GLY A 4 -30.67 34.22 12.53
N ALA A 5 -29.36 34.29 12.49
CA ALA A 5 -28.53 33.13 12.28
C ALA A 5 -28.72 32.16 13.47
N LEU A 6 -29.32 31.02 13.23
CA LEU A 6 -29.52 29.98 14.24
C LEU A 6 -28.24 29.80 15.07
N ASN A 7 -28.32 30.05 16.37
CA ASN A 7 -27.18 29.81 17.27
C ASN A 7 -27.04 28.32 17.52
N VAL A 8 -26.19 27.68 16.74
CA VAL A 8 -25.94 26.22 16.79
C VAL A 8 -24.89 25.82 17.82
N LEU A 9 -24.27 26.78 18.51
CA LEU A 9 -23.20 26.48 19.47
C LEU A 9 -23.66 25.58 20.62
N PRO A 10 -24.81 25.82 21.28
CA PRO A 10 -25.24 24.93 22.37
C PRO A 10 -25.48 23.50 21.91
N LEU A 11 -26.07 23.33 20.73
CA LEU A 11 -26.31 22.00 20.14
C LEU A 11 -25.02 21.29 19.83
N ILE A 12 -24.03 22.00 19.27
CA ILE A 12 -22.69 21.44 18.99
C ILE A 12 -22.01 21.01 20.30
N THR A 13 -22.06 21.82 21.35
CA THR A 13 -21.45 21.53 22.65
C THR A 13 -22.07 20.28 23.26
N THR A 14 -23.39 20.15 23.26
CA THR A 14 -24.10 18.95 23.74
C THR A 14 -23.70 17.71 22.96
N LEU A 15 -23.65 17.80 21.62
CA LEU A 15 -23.26 16.68 20.76
C LEU A 15 -21.81 16.25 20.96
N VAL A 16 -20.89 17.18 21.15
CA VAL A 16 -19.49 16.90 21.45
C VAL A 16 -19.33 16.25 22.82
N GLY A 17 -20.04 16.75 23.84
CA GLY A 17 -20.05 16.14 25.18
C GLY A 17 -20.56 14.71 25.17
N ALA A 18 -21.63 14.44 24.44
CA ALA A 18 -22.18 13.08 24.31
C ALA A 18 -21.31 12.15 23.45
N ARG A 19 -20.49 12.69 22.57
CA ARG A 19 -19.68 11.94 21.60
C ARG A 19 -18.28 12.54 21.42
N PRO A 20 -17.41 12.44 22.43
CA PRO A 20 -16.13 13.16 22.48
C PRO A 20 -15.12 12.70 21.41
N THR A 21 -15.32 11.55 20.78
CA THR A 21 -14.45 11.01 19.71
C THR A 21 -14.87 11.44 18.30
N TYR A 22 -15.96 12.22 18.17
CA TYR A 22 -16.46 12.60 16.86
C TYR A 22 -15.86 13.90 16.35
N GLY A 23 -15.26 13.83 15.15
CA GLY A 23 -14.79 15.03 14.45
C GLY A 23 -15.94 15.85 13.85
N HIS A 24 -15.64 17.09 13.46
CA HIS A 24 -16.61 18.07 12.97
C HIS A 24 -17.56 17.57 11.88
N ARG A 25 -17.11 16.67 10.98
CA ARG A 25 -17.96 16.10 9.91
C ARG A 25 -19.06 15.21 10.48
N ARG A 26 -18.74 14.34 11.45
CA ARG A 26 -19.72 13.47 12.12
C ARG A 26 -20.69 14.30 12.99
N ILE A 27 -20.16 15.28 13.73
CA ILE A 27 -21.00 16.23 14.49
C ILE A 27 -21.95 16.98 13.56
N THR A 28 -21.48 17.46 12.40
CA THR A 28 -22.34 18.13 11.41
C THR A 28 -23.46 17.20 10.90
N ALA A 29 -23.16 15.94 10.64
CA ALA A 29 -24.17 14.99 10.15
C ALA A 29 -25.30 14.76 11.17
N ILE A 30 -24.94 14.61 12.45
CA ILE A 30 -25.94 14.44 13.53
C ILE A 30 -26.72 15.71 13.74
N LEU A 31 -26.06 16.86 13.85
CA LEU A 31 -26.69 18.16 13.97
C LEU A 31 -27.71 18.40 12.86
N ASN A 32 -27.35 18.16 11.61
CA ASN A 32 -28.24 18.35 10.48
C ASN A 32 -29.40 17.36 10.46
N ARG A 33 -29.23 16.15 11.00
CA ARG A 33 -30.35 15.22 11.20
C ARG A 33 -31.36 15.78 12.19
N GLN A 34 -30.90 16.31 13.32
CA GLN A 34 -31.75 16.92 14.35
C GLN A 34 -32.44 18.19 13.81
N LEU A 35 -31.70 19.09 13.15
CA LEU A 35 -32.27 20.28 12.56
C LEU A 35 -33.38 19.96 11.54
N ARG A 36 -33.21 18.93 10.74
CA ARG A 36 -34.22 18.48 9.75
C ARG A 36 -35.49 17.95 10.44
N SER A 37 -35.35 17.19 11.52
CA SER A 37 -36.52 16.72 12.28
C SER A 37 -37.31 17.86 12.94
N GLU A 38 -36.66 18.98 13.22
CA GLU A 38 -37.26 20.21 13.74
C GLU A 38 -37.72 21.18 12.63
N GLY A 39 -37.63 20.78 11.34
CA GLY A 39 -37.99 21.65 10.19
C GLY A 39 -37.01 22.78 9.91
N LEU A 40 -35.84 22.76 10.49
CA LEU A 40 -34.83 23.81 10.37
C LEU A 40 -33.84 23.52 9.22
N ALA A 41 -33.28 24.62 8.66
CA ALA A 41 -32.32 24.52 7.57
C ALA A 41 -30.99 23.87 8.03
N PRO A 42 -30.35 23.00 7.19
CA PRO A 42 -29.09 22.37 7.51
C PRO A 42 -27.93 23.37 7.55
N VAL A 43 -26.94 23.09 8.38
CA VAL A 43 -25.75 23.93 8.57
C VAL A 43 -24.57 23.32 7.80
N ASN A 44 -23.80 24.20 7.13
CA ASN A 44 -22.60 23.77 6.40
C ASN A 44 -21.50 23.31 7.39
N HIS A 45 -20.83 22.21 7.07
CA HIS A 45 -19.73 21.66 7.87
C HIS A 45 -18.57 22.65 8.08
N LYS A 46 -18.31 23.58 7.14
CA LYS A 46 -17.29 24.63 7.30
C LYS A 46 -17.67 25.61 8.42
N ARG A 47 -18.98 25.89 8.61
CA ARG A 47 -19.46 26.72 9.72
C ARG A 47 -19.29 25.96 11.04
N VAL A 48 -19.69 24.71 11.10
CA VAL A 48 -19.52 23.86 12.29
C VAL A 48 -18.03 23.75 12.68
N TYR A 49 -17.15 23.52 11.71
CA TYR A 49 -15.71 23.50 11.95
C TYR A 49 -15.18 24.80 12.57
N ARG A 50 -15.58 25.97 12.03
CA ARG A 50 -15.15 27.27 12.57
C ARG A 50 -15.62 27.48 14.01
N ILE A 51 -16.88 27.13 14.32
CA ILE A 51 -17.42 27.18 15.67
C ILE A 51 -16.66 26.25 16.61
N MET A 52 -16.48 24.99 16.23
CA MET A 52 -15.73 24.02 17.04
C MET A 52 -14.28 24.47 17.27
N LYS A 53 -13.64 25.08 16.27
CA LYS A 53 -12.27 25.61 16.41
C LYS A 53 -12.22 26.78 17.39
N ALA A 54 -13.15 27.73 17.28
CA ALA A 54 -13.21 28.92 18.14
C ALA A 54 -13.46 28.59 19.62
N HIS A 55 -14.13 27.46 19.90
CA HIS A 55 -14.48 27.01 21.26
C HIS A 55 -13.66 25.80 21.75
N ASN A 56 -12.52 25.49 21.10
CA ASN A 56 -11.65 24.38 21.46
C ASN A 56 -12.35 23.01 21.53
N LEU A 57 -13.37 22.79 20.70
CA LEU A 57 -14.14 21.54 20.63
C LEU A 57 -13.64 20.57 19.56
N LEU A 58 -12.54 20.89 18.86
CA LEU A 58 -11.93 19.98 17.90
C LEU A 58 -11.16 18.90 18.62
N LEU A 59 -11.16 17.70 18.02
CA LEU A 59 -10.30 16.61 18.49
C LEU A 59 -8.82 17.04 18.46
N ALA A 60 -8.10 16.75 19.54
CA ALA A 60 -6.65 16.89 19.55
C ALA A 60 -6.06 16.02 18.43
N ARG A 61 -5.27 16.62 17.55
CA ARG A 61 -4.49 15.84 16.59
C ARG A 61 -3.44 15.08 17.38
N LYS A 62 -3.60 13.76 17.50
CA LYS A 62 -2.46 12.92 17.85
C LYS A 62 -1.52 12.94 16.65
N TYR A 63 -0.52 13.79 16.70
CA TYR A 63 0.67 13.60 15.90
C TYR A 63 1.37 12.37 16.51
N THR A 64 1.13 11.21 15.91
CA THR A 64 2.12 10.15 16.06
C THR A 64 3.30 10.68 15.26
N GLU A 65 4.36 11.08 15.94
CA GLU A 65 5.65 11.24 15.30
C GLU A 65 5.89 9.90 14.60
N ARG A 66 5.75 9.89 13.28
CA ARG A 66 6.30 8.79 12.52
C ARG A 66 7.78 8.86 12.81
N PRO A 67 8.40 7.80 13.37
CA PRO A 67 9.84 7.78 13.44
C PRO A 67 10.33 8.19 12.06
N GLU A 68 11.21 9.17 11.98
CA GLU A 68 11.93 9.46 10.75
C GLU A 68 12.53 8.13 10.32
N HIS A 69 11.87 7.46 9.38
CA HIS A 69 12.53 6.43 8.63
C HIS A 69 13.61 7.16 7.86
N VAL A 70 14.82 7.14 8.41
CA VAL A 70 16.02 7.42 7.64
C VAL A 70 16.00 6.37 6.53
N HIS A 71 15.37 6.73 5.42
CA HIS A 71 15.52 6.00 4.19
C HIS A 71 16.95 6.27 3.75
N ASP A 72 17.85 5.43 4.24
CA ASP A 72 19.15 5.27 3.64
C ASP A 72 18.89 4.84 2.20
N GLY A 73 18.72 5.86 1.39
CA GLY A 73 18.74 5.92 -0.03
C GLY A 73 18.77 4.62 -0.82
N LYS A 74 18.53 4.71 -2.07
CA LYS A 74 18.69 3.71 -3.11
C LYS A 74 19.69 2.62 -2.68
N VAL A 75 19.21 1.38 -2.52
CA VAL A 75 20.11 0.23 -2.45
C VAL A 75 20.85 0.19 -3.79
N ILE A 76 22.04 0.78 -3.81
CA ILE A 76 22.89 0.77 -5.01
C ILE A 76 23.54 -0.61 -5.05
N VAL A 77 23.06 -1.44 -5.93
CA VAL A 77 23.68 -2.73 -6.22
C VAL A 77 24.86 -2.48 -7.16
N MET A 78 26.06 -2.84 -6.73
CA MET A 78 27.32 -2.45 -7.38
C MET A 78 27.60 -3.15 -8.70
N ARG A 79 26.91 -4.26 -8.99
CA ARG A 79 27.06 -5.05 -10.24
C ARG A 79 25.84 -5.92 -10.48
N SER A 80 25.68 -6.38 -11.72
CA SER A 80 24.67 -7.35 -12.13
C SER A 80 24.76 -8.65 -11.33
N ASN A 81 23.63 -9.30 -11.18
CA ASN A 81 23.50 -10.61 -10.54
C ASN A 81 23.96 -10.67 -9.08
N LEU A 82 23.89 -9.54 -8.34
CA LEU A 82 23.98 -9.52 -6.88
C LEU A 82 22.61 -9.62 -6.22
N ARG A 83 21.63 -8.91 -6.80
CA ARG A 83 20.26 -8.91 -6.29
C ARG A 83 19.27 -8.82 -7.44
N TRP A 84 18.34 -9.75 -7.44
CA TRP A 84 17.14 -9.70 -8.27
C TRP A 84 15.94 -9.31 -7.41
N CYS A 85 14.98 -8.63 -8.00
CA CYS A 85 13.68 -8.35 -7.39
C CYS A 85 12.59 -9.04 -8.19
N SER A 86 11.57 -9.53 -7.48
CA SER A 86 10.33 -9.97 -8.09
C SER A 86 9.16 -9.21 -7.51
N ASP A 87 8.24 -8.85 -8.38
CA ASP A 87 7.00 -8.18 -8.01
C ASP A 87 5.86 -8.60 -8.92
N GLY A 88 4.64 -8.35 -8.47
CA GLY A 88 3.42 -8.62 -9.23
C GLY A 88 2.85 -7.36 -9.84
N PHE A 89 2.15 -7.50 -10.95
CA PHE A 89 1.37 -6.44 -11.56
C PHE A 89 -0.04 -6.92 -11.92
N GLU A 90 -0.97 -5.98 -11.96
CA GLU A 90 -2.34 -6.23 -12.40
C GLU A 90 -2.83 -5.09 -13.28
N PHE A 91 -3.50 -5.41 -14.37
CA PHE A 91 -4.24 -4.43 -15.17
C PHE A 91 -5.49 -5.05 -15.78
N THR A 92 -6.49 -4.21 -16.02
CA THR A 92 -7.73 -4.62 -16.68
C THR A 92 -7.68 -4.29 -18.16
N ARG A 93 -7.98 -5.28 -18.99
CA ARG A 93 -8.10 -5.13 -20.44
C ARG A 93 -9.39 -4.40 -20.81
N TRP A 94 -9.47 -3.87 -22.02
CA TRP A 94 -10.65 -3.16 -22.55
C TRP A 94 -11.93 -4.01 -22.61
N ASN A 95 -11.77 -5.33 -22.71
CA ASN A 95 -12.89 -6.28 -22.68
C ASN A 95 -13.32 -6.70 -21.26
N GLY A 96 -12.71 -6.11 -20.22
CA GLY A 96 -13.00 -6.40 -18.82
C GLY A 96 -12.20 -7.55 -18.20
N ASP A 97 -11.38 -8.27 -18.97
CA ASP A 97 -10.51 -9.30 -18.42
C ASP A 97 -9.43 -8.67 -17.53
N ILE A 98 -9.14 -9.34 -16.43
CA ILE A 98 -8.06 -8.95 -15.53
C ILE A 98 -6.82 -9.77 -15.86
N VAL A 99 -5.72 -9.09 -16.17
CA VAL A 99 -4.42 -9.71 -16.38
C VAL A 99 -3.59 -9.49 -15.12
N ARG A 100 -3.08 -10.56 -14.56
CA ARG A 100 -2.12 -10.55 -13.45
C ARG A 100 -0.82 -11.18 -13.90
N GLY A 101 0.27 -10.58 -13.49
CA GLY A 101 1.57 -11.10 -13.85
C GLY A 101 2.57 -10.94 -12.71
N ALA A 102 3.69 -11.61 -12.87
CA ALA A 102 4.87 -11.43 -12.05
C ALA A 102 6.10 -11.37 -12.95
N PHE A 103 7.13 -10.69 -12.51
CA PHE A 103 8.38 -10.57 -13.23
C PHE A 103 9.57 -10.65 -12.28
N ILE A 104 10.73 -10.96 -12.83
CA ILE A 104 12.02 -10.91 -12.14
C ILE A 104 12.91 -9.92 -12.88
N ILE A 105 13.44 -8.95 -12.13
CA ILE A 105 14.30 -7.89 -12.62
C ILE A 105 15.65 -7.90 -11.91
N ASP A 106 16.74 -7.72 -12.64
CA ASP A 106 18.05 -7.40 -12.05
C ASP A 106 18.05 -5.95 -11.56
N THR A 107 18.38 -5.74 -10.29
CA THR A 107 18.30 -4.42 -9.67
C THR A 107 19.42 -3.46 -10.10
N HIS A 108 20.51 -3.98 -10.65
CA HIS A 108 21.61 -3.17 -11.19
C HIS A 108 21.32 -2.74 -12.63
N ASP A 109 21.06 -3.70 -13.51
CA ASP A 109 20.85 -3.49 -14.93
C ASP A 109 19.46 -2.90 -15.25
N ARG A 110 18.50 -3.13 -14.33
CA ARG A 110 17.06 -2.86 -14.52
C ARG A 110 16.48 -3.63 -15.71
N GLU A 111 17.04 -4.80 -15.99
CA GLU A 111 16.58 -5.71 -17.03
C GLU A 111 15.58 -6.70 -16.46
N ILE A 112 14.41 -6.80 -17.09
CA ILE A 112 13.44 -7.86 -16.79
C ILE A 112 13.94 -9.15 -17.42
N ILE A 113 14.37 -10.09 -16.57
CA ILE A 113 14.98 -11.35 -16.99
C ILE A 113 13.92 -12.36 -17.42
N ALA A 114 12.86 -12.48 -16.64
CA ALA A 114 11.75 -13.39 -16.90
C ALA A 114 10.45 -12.77 -16.39
N TRP A 115 9.35 -13.15 -17.01
CA TRP A 115 8.02 -12.73 -16.59
C TRP A 115 6.95 -13.74 -17.02
N ARG A 116 5.83 -13.77 -16.32
CA ARG A 116 4.63 -14.53 -16.67
C ARG A 116 3.38 -13.73 -16.42
N ALA A 117 2.36 -13.89 -17.26
CA ALA A 117 1.06 -13.28 -17.06
C ALA A 117 -0.05 -14.30 -17.30
N VAL A 118 -1.12 -14.19 -16.52
CA VAL A 118 -2.31 -15.03 -16.58
C VAL A 118 -3.57 -14.16 -16.69
N VAL A 119 -4.60 -14.66 -17.33
CA VAL A 119 -5.86 -13.93 -17.54
C VAL A 119 -6.92 -14.50 -16.60
N ASN A 120 -7.62 -13.62 -15.90
CA ASN A 120 -8.71 -13.95 -14.97
C ASN A 120 -8.36 -14.97 -13.88
N ALA A 121 -7.06 -15.13 -13.59
CA ALA A 121 -6.54 -15.98 -12.52
C ALA A 121 -5.52 -15.22 -11.67
N GLY A 122 -5.19 -15.74 -10.51
CA GLY A 122 -4.09 -15.25 -9.68
C GLY A 122 -2.77 -15.90 -10.08
N ILE A 123 -1.64 -15.21 -9.86
CA ILE A 123 -0.32 -15.81 -9.96
C ILE A 123 -0.17 -16.83 -8.83
N SER A 124 0.13 -18.06 -9.19
CA SER A 124 0.31 -19.17 -8.25
C SER A 124 1.78 -19.33 -7.84
N GLY A 125 2.02 -20.12 -6.78
CA GLY A 125 3.39 -20.48 -6.40
C GLY A 125 4.13 -21.29 -7.48
N SER A 126 3.42 -22.05 -8.32
CA SER A 126 4.02 -22.72 -9.48
C SER A 126 4.48 -21.72 -10.53
N ASP A 127 3.67 -20.70 -10.81
CA ASP A 127 4.06 -19.66 -11.78
C ASP A 127 5.33 -18.92 -11.31
N ILE A 128 5.42 -18.62 -10.00
CA ILE A 128 6.62 -17.99 -9.42
C ILE A 128 7.84 -18.91 -9.56
N ARG A 129 7.69 -20.19 -9.27
CA ARG A 129 8.79 -21.16 -9.43
C ARG A 129 9.25 -21.31 -10.88
N ASP A 130 8.30 -21.31 -11.82
CA ASP A 130 8.60 -21.39 -13.24
C ASP A 130 9.41 -20.18 -13.72
N ILE A 131 9.01 -18.94 -13.33
CA ILE A 131 9.77 -17.75 -13.72
C ILE A 131 11.13 -17.64 -13.03
N MET A 132 11.29 -18.19 -11.83
CA MET A 132 12.60 -18.28 -11.16
C MET A 132 13.56 -19.21 -11.93
N LEU A 133 13.11 -20.39 -12.30
CA LEU A 133 13.88 -21.31 -13.11
C LEU A 133 14.22 -20.69 -14.48
N GLU A 134 13.22 -20.15 -15.16
CA GLU A 134 13.40 -19.46 -16.44
C GLU A 134 14.40 -18.31 -16.36
N ALA A 135 14.38 -17.52 -15.27
CA ALA A 135 15.32 -16.43 -15.07
C ALA A 135 16.76 -16.93 -14.94
N VAL A 136 16.98 -18.01 -14.19
CA VAL A 136 18.31 -18.61 -14.03
C VAL A 136 18.80 -19.19 -15.36
N GLU A 137 17.95 -19.95 -16.07
CA GLU A 137 18.28 -20.52 -17.37
C GLU A 137 18.60 -19.45 -18.42
N ARG A 138 17.80 -18.41 -18.52
CA ARG A 138 18.03 -17.31 -19.47
C ARG A 138 19.31 -16.54 -19.20
N ARG A 139 19.63 -16.35 -17.92
CA ARG A 139 20.79 -15.52 -17.54
C ARG A 139 22.10 -16.27 -17.58
N PHE A 140 22.09 -17.57 -17.29
CA PHE A 140 23.31 -18.37 -17.12
C PHE A 140 23.40 -19.60 -18.03
N GLY A 141 22.29 -19.98 -18.68
CA GLY A 141 22.25 -21.23 -19.49
C GLY A 141 22.37 -22.50 -18.65
N ASP A 142 22.13 -22.43 -17.35
CA ASP A 142 22.25 -23.52 -16.39
C ASP A 142 21.05 -23.52 -15.44
N HIS A 143 20.87 -24.59 -14.69
CA HIS A 143 19.80 -24.74 -13.68
C HIS A 143 20.19 -24.15 -12.31
N ARG A 144 21.36 -23.57 -12.19
CA ARG A 144 21.86 -22.97 -10.96
C ARG A 144 22.69 -21.74 -11.24
N VAL A 145 22.56 -20.73 -10.36
CA VAL A 145 23.40 -19.54 -10.44
C VAL A 145 24.86 -19.83 -10.05
N PRO A 146 25.85 -19.22 -10.71
CA PRO A 146 27.28 -19.47 -10.44
C PRO A 146 27.73 -18.88 -9.09
N SER A 147 27.04 -17.91 -8.57
CA SER A 147 27.26 -17.30 -7.25
C SER A 147 25.91 -16.96 -6.61
N VAL A 148 25.85 -16.87 -5.29
CA VAL A 148 24.59 -16.56 -4.59
C VAL A 148 24.06 -15.20 -5.01
N ILE A 149 22.79 -15.18 -5.44
CA ILE A 149 22.04 -13.97 -5.79
C ILE A 149 20.94 -13.77 -4.76
N GLU A 150 20.81 -12.57 -4.21
CA GLU A 150 19.69 -12.22 -3.34
C GLU A 150 18.41 -12.08 -4.17
N MET A 151 17.36 -12.82 -3.81
CA MET A 151 16.06 -12.78 -4.44
C MET A 151 15.09 -12.00 -3.52
N LEU A 152 14.90 -10.73 -3.80
CA LEU A 152 14.01 -9.86 -3.02
C LEU A 152 12.58 -9.96 -3.56
N SER A 153 11.62 -10.20 -2.67
CA SER A 153 10.20 -10.18 -2.99
C SER A 153 9.40 -9.57 -1.85
N ASP A 154 8.14 -9.31 -2.09
CA ASP A 154 7.18 -9.01 -1.03
C ASP A 154 6.88 -10.28 -0.18
N ASN A 155 6.01 -10.11 0.84
CA ASN A 155 5.55 -11.21 1.68
C ASN A 155 4.32 -11.93 1.09
N GLY A 156 4.13 -11.87 -0.22
CA GLY A 156 3.02 -12.54 -0.90
C GLY A 156 3.07 -14.06 -0.73
N SER A 157 1.89 -14.68 -0.61
CA SER A 157 1.78 -16.13 -0.38
C SER A 157 2.54 -17.01 -1.38
N PRO A 158 2.65 -16.67 -2.68
CA PRO A 158 3.44 -17.46 -3.64
C PRO A 158 4.94 -17.48 -3.32
N TYR A 159 5.48 -16.40 -2.75
CA TYR A 159 6.91 -16.28 -2.44
C TYR A 159 7.28 -16.92 -1.10
N ILE A 160 6.41 -16.82 -0.08
CA ILE A 160 6.68 -17.41 1.24
C ILE A 160 6.38 -18.91 1.32
N ALA A 161 5.80 -19.49 0.27
CA ALA A 161 5.51 -20.93 0.20
C ALA A 161 6.80 -21.76 0.37
N LYS A 162 6.72 -22.84 1.16
CA LYS A 162 7.88 -23.71 1.42
C LYS A 162 8.52 -24.22 0.15
N ASP A 163 7.73 -24.66 -0.83
CA ASP A 163 8.23 -25.19 -2.09
C ASP A 163 8.99 -24.13 -2.89
N THR A 164 8.55 -22.88 -2.85
CA THR A 164 9.24 -21.76 -3.51
C THR A 164 10.58 -21.48 -2.84
N GLN A 165 10.64 -21.46 -1.51
CA GLN A 165 11.89 -21.28 -0.77
C GLN A 165 12.85 -22.45 -0.91
N ILE A 166 12.35 -23.67 -1.11
CA ILE A 166 13.19 -24.84 -1.41
C ILE A 166 13.83 -24.67 -2.78
N LEU A 167 13.04 -24.31 -3.79
CA LEU A 167 13.54 -24.08 -5.14
C LEU A 167 14.56 -22.94 -5.18
N ASP A 168 14.29 -21.81 -4.51
CA ASP A 168 15.27 -20.71 -4.39
C ASP A 168 16.66 -21.23 -4.01
N ARG A 169 16.72 -22.04 -2.95
CA ARG A 169 17.99 -22.59 -2.45
C ARG A 169 18.62 -23.57 -3.42
N GLN A 170 17.81 -24.37 -4.12
CA GLN A 170 18.29 -25.32 -5.15
C GLN A 170 18.90 -24.58 -6.33
N LEU A 171 18.30 -23.48 -6.76
CA LEU A 171 18.82 -22.61 -7.81
C LEU A 171 20.04 -21.78 -7.36
N GLY A 172 20.34 -21.74 -6.05
CA GLY A 172 21.39 -20.91 -5.47
C GLY A 172 20.98 -19.48 -5.17
N LEU A 173 19.67 -19.20 -5.19
CA LEU A 173 19.10 -17.91 -4.82
C LEU A 173 18.95 -17.84 -3.28
N LYS A 174 19.15 -16.65 -2.73
CA LYS A 174 18.96 -16.37 -1.31
C LYS A 174 17.66 -15.55 -1.15
N PRO A 175 16.58 -16.15 -0.66
CA PRO A 175 15.33 -15.43 -0.48
C PRO A 175 15.52 -14.30 0.55
N CYS A 176 15.07 -13.12 0.17
CA CYS A 176 15.01 -11.90 0.98
C CYS A 176 13.60 -11.33 0.89
N PHE A 177 13.02 -10.94 2.02
CA PHE A 177 11.67 -10.39 2.05
C PHE A 177 11.69 -8.95 2.53
N THR A 178 10.79 -8.13 1.98
CA THR A 178 10.61 -6.76 2.46
C THR A 178 10.10 -6.76 3.89
N PRO A 179 10.58 -5.86 4.78
CA PRO A 179 10.05 -5.74 6.13
C PRO A 179 8.55 -5.44 6.11
N VAL A 180 7.78 -6.08 7.01
CA VAL A 180 6.30 -6.07 7.07
C VAL A 180 5.65 -4.66 7.13
N GLN A 181 6.42 -3.59 7.31
CA GLN A 181 5.92 -2.21 7.38
C GLN A 181 6.69 -1.21 6.49
N SER A 182 7.42 -1.69 5.52
CA SER A 182 8.21 -0.84 4.61
C SER A 182 7.98 -1.20 3.15
N PRO A 183 6.81 -0.89 2.57
CA PRO A 183 6.53 -1.15 1.15
C PRO A 183 7.53 -0.46 0.21
N GLN A 184 8.15 0.63 0.67
CA GLN A 184 9.16 1.38 -0.10
C GLN A 184 10.49 0.63 -0.32
N SER A 185 10.72 -0.50 0.36
CA SER A 185 11.93 -1.32 0.15
C SER A 185 11.94 -2.02 -1.21
N ASN A 186 10.82 -2.10 -1.91
CA ASN A 186 10.68 -2.70 -3.23
C ASN A 186 10.55 -1.65 -4.36
N GLY A 187 10.88 -0.39 -4.08
CA GLY A 187 10.68 0.75 -4.98
C GLY A 187 11.43 0.66 -6.33
N ILE A 188 12.28 -0.35 -6.55
CA ILE A 188 12.92 -0.60 -7.85
C ILE A 188 11.97 -1.35 -8.78
N SER A 189 11.11 -2.20 -8.27
CA SER A 189 10.11 -2.92 -9.06
C SER A 189 8.87 -2.07 -9.35
N GLU A 190 8.66 -0.98 -8.60
CA GLU A 190 7.54 -0.05 -8.78
C GLU A 190 7.88 1.14 -9.71
N ALA A 191 9.13 1.32 -10.11
CA ALA A 191 9.62 2.42 -10.94
C ALA A 191 9.64 2.07 -12.43
#